data_871d3f0e88f6e61544ccc0386db4d99e
#
_entry.id   871d3f0e88f6e61544ccc0386db4d99e
#
_cell.length_a   1.000
_cell.length_b   1.000
_cell.length_c   1.000
_cell.angle_alpha   90.00
_cell.angle_beta   90.00
_cell.angle_gamma   90.00
#
_symmetry.space_group_name_H-M   'P 1'
#
loop_
_entity.id
_entity.type
_entity.pdbx_description
1 polymer ?
#
loop_
_entity_poly.entity_id
_entity_poly.type
_entity_poly.pdbx_seq_one_letter_code
_entity_poly.pdbx_strand_id
1 'polypeptide(L)'
;NGAGMTRDDLARAVTRHATSKLPDDDLLNINFMGFRGEALPSIASVSDMTIDTCNGMDANGWQIDATTHEIRPSDWESGTRIRVANLFAKTPARLKFLRGDRAEMMSVLDVVKRLTMARSDVGFVLNNKRRNTKNEELMERIAAVMGDDVRGRMLDVDVESKSSVGMRLTGFISEPTLRRASSVDQYLFVNGRPVKDKVLVGALRAAYMDVMHAREFPLCALYLTLPTN
;
A
#
# COMPACT_ATOMS: atom_id res chain seq x y z
N ASN A 1 -13.28 -3.29 -6.43
CA ASN A 1 -14.37 -4.13 -6.03
C ASN A 1 -14.48 -4.30 -4.51
N GLY A 2 -14.69 -3.21 -3.81
CA GLY A 2 -15.04 -3.21 -2.40
C GLY A 2 -16.56 -3.28 -2.21
N ALA A 3 -17.00 -3.31 -0.96
CA ALA A 3 -18.42 -3.39 -0.61
C ALA A 3 -19.23 -2.12 -0.96
N GLY A 4 -18.54 -1.04 -1.33
CA GLY A 4 -19.19 0.27 -1.48
C GLY A 4 -19.54 0.90 -0.15
N MET A 5 -20.28 2.01 -0.19
CA MET A 5 -20.74 2.77 0.97
C MET A 5 -22.20 3.13 0.79
N THR A 6 -22.93 3.23 1.90
CA THR A 6 -24.26 3.84 1.94
C THR A 6 -24.13 5.36 1.74
N ARG A 7 -25.25 6.06 1.49
CA ARG A 7 -25.28 7.52 1.41
C ARG A 7 -24.71 8.19 2.66
N ASP A 8 -25.05 7.67 3.84
CA ASP A 8 -24.59 8.21 5.13
C ASP A 8 -23.11 7.93 5.39
N ASP A 9 -22.63 6.73 5.02
CA ASP A 9 -21.21 6.40 5.12
C ASP A 9 -20.37 7.27 4.16
N LEU A 10 -20.90 7.57 2.97
CA LEU A 10 -20.25 8.46 2.01
C LEU A 10 -20.09 9.87 2.58
N ALA A 11 -21.13 10.41 3.24
CA ALA A 11 -21.05 11.71 3.92
C ALA A 11 -19.96 11.72 5.01
N ARG A 12 -19.89 10.64 5.79
CA ARG A 12 -18.89 10.49 6.86
C ARG A 12 -17.48 10.30 6.31
N ALA A 13 -17.32 9.64 5.16
CA ALA A 13 -16.01 9.32 4.58
C ALA A 13 -15.13 10.55 4.30
N VAL A 14 -15.72 11.71 4.05
CA VAL A 14 -15.03 12.99 3.82
C VAL A 14 -14.91 13.86 5.08
N THR A 15 -15.41 13.37 6.22
CA THR A 15 -15.31 14.06 7.52
C THR A 15 -14.04 13.61 8.25
N ARG A 16 -13.34 14.56 8.88
CA ARG A 16 -12.15 14.26 9.66
C ARG A 16 -12.47 13.36 10.86
N HIS A 17 -11.55 12.44 11.16
CA HIS A 17 -11.64 11.48 12.28
C HIS A 17 -12.79 10.47 12.16
N ALA A 18 -13.57 10.49 11.10
CA ALA A 18 -14.59 9.48 10.84
C ALA A 18 -13.94 8.23 10.22
N THR A 19 -14.03 7.09 10.90
CA THR A 19 -13.55 5.81 10.41
C THR A 19 -14.47 4.67 10.87
N SER A 20 -14.75 3.74 9.96
CA SER A 20 -15.43 2.47 10.25
C SER A 20 -14.47 1.34 10.59
N LYS A 21 -13.16 1.64 10.70
CA LYS A 21 -12.07 0.66 10.76
C LYS A 21 -11.40 0.55 12.13
N LEU A 22 -11.92 1.25 13.12
CA LEU A 22 -11.56 1.16 14.53
C LEU A 22 -12.84 0.98 15.34
N PRO A 23 -13.44 -0.22 15.37
CA PRO A 23 -14.40 -0.53 16.40
C PRO A 23 -13.63 -0.51 17.72
N ASP A 24 -14.13 0.11 18.75
CA ASP A 24 -13.59 0.10 20.11
C ASP A 24 -12.32 0.93 20.40
N ASP A 25 -11.87 1.83 19.48
CA ASP A 25 -10.66 2.66 19.64
C ASP A 25 -9.37 1.89 20.00
N ASP A 26 -9.33 0.57 19.72
CA ASP A 26 -8.14 -0.25 19.98
C ASP A 26 -7.06 0.01 18.93
N LEU A 27 -6.11 0.85 19.30
CA LEU A 27 -4.94 1.19 18.47
C LEU A 27 -3.88 0.09 18.44
N LEU A 28 -3.97 -0.92 19.30
CA LEU A 28 -2.99 -2.01 19.37
C LEU A 28 -3.32 -3.13 18.37
N ASN A 29 -4.60 -3.27 18.00
CA ASN A 29 -5.09 -4.36 17.15
C ASN A 29 -5.62 -3.85 15.80
N ILE A 30 -4.79 -3.12 15.05
CA ILE A 30 -5.18 -2.51 13.79
C ILE A 30 -5.07 -3.52 12.64
N ASN A 31 -6.18 -4.12 12.24
CA ASN A 31 -6.26 -5.09 11.14
C ASN A 31 -6.44 -4.47 9.75
N PHE A 32 -6.61 -3.16 9.64
CA PHE A 32 -6.87 -2.44 8.39
C PHE A 32 -5.72 -1.53 8.02
N MET A 33 -5.42 -1.37 6.73
CA MET A 33 -4.38 -0.47 6.23
C MET A 33 -4.63 1.01 6.62
N GLY A 34 -5.86 1.48 6.51
CA GLY A 34 -6.28 2.82 6.93
C GLY A 34 -7.13 2.76 8.20
N PHE A 35 -6.86 3.62 9.19
CA PHE A 35 -7.57 3.63 10.47
C PHE A 35 -7.77 5.02 11.08
N ARG A 36 -7.11 6.06 10.56
CA ARG A 36 -7.14 7.41 11.18
C ARG A 36 -8.30 8.30 10.73
N GLY A 37 -9.05 7.90 9.67
CA GLY A 37 -10.14 8.72 9.15
C GLY A 37 -9.70 10.08 8.59
N GLU A 38 -8.44 10.25 8.20
CA GLU A 38 -7.88 11.55 7.80
C GLU A 38 -7.45 11.63 6.34
N ALA A 39 -7.28 10.49 5.66
CA ALA A 39 -6.70 10.47 4.32
C ALA A 39 -7.58 11.19 3.29
N LEU A 40 -8.86 10.85 3.20
CA LEU A 40 -9.79 11.46 2.25
C LEU A 40 -10.01 12.95 2.53
N PRO A 41 -10.30 13.40 3.77
CA PRO A 41 -10.40 14.82 4.07
C PRO A 41 -9.13 15.61 3.76
N SER A 42 -7.95 15.04 4.03
CA SER A 42 -6.68 15.69 3.73
C SER A 42 -6.42 15.84 2.23
N ILE A 43 -6.78 14.83 1.43
CA ILE A 43 -6.69 14.91 -0.04
C ILE A 43 -7.70 15.94 -0.58
N ALA A 44 -8.95 15.91 -0.11
CA ALA A 44 -10.00 16.84 -0.52
C ALA A 44 -9.63 18.30 -0.25
N SER A 45 -8.95 18.57 0.88
CA SER A 45 -8.55 19.94 1.24
C SER A 45 -7.57 20.59 0.26
N VAL A 46 -6.87 19.82 -0.55
CA VAL A 46 -5.82 20.28 -1.47
C VAL A 46 -6.05 19.90 -2.93
N SER A 47 -7.23 19.40 -3.27
CA SER A 47 -7.57 18.94 -4.62
C SER A 47 -9.08 19.15 -4.90
N ASP A 48 -9.48 18.84 -6.13
CA ASP A 48 -10.87 18.64 -6.48
C ASP A 48 -11.14 17.14 -6.45
N MET A 49 -11.87 16.68 -5.42
CA MET A 49 -12.10 15.25 -5.20
C MET A 49 -13.59 14.92 -5.30
N THR A 50 -13.89 13.89 -6.08
CA THR A 50 -15.24 13.30 -6.15
C THR A 50 -15.17 11.82 -5.80
N ILE A 51 -16.20 11.31 -5.15
CA ILE A 51 -16.32 9.89 -4.79
C ILE A 51 -17.66 9.39 -5.31
N ASP A 52 -17.63 8.37 -6.17
CA ASP A 52 -18.81 7.59 -6.57
C ASP A 52 -18.78 6.25 -5.83
N THR A 53 -19.94 5.83 -5.31
CA THR A 53 -20.02 4.57 -4.55
C THR A 53 -21.40 3.94 -4.67
N CYS A 54 -21.44 2.61 -4.62
CA CYS A 54 -22.66 1.83 -4.51
C CYS A 54 -22.38 0.55 -3.71
N ASN A 55 -23.20 0.29 -2.69
CA ASN A 55 -23.08 -0.90 -1.84
C ASN A 55 -23.85 -2.12 -2.40
N GLY A 56 -24.52 -1.98 -3.52
CA GLY A 56 -25.31 -3.03 -4.16
C GLY A 56 -26.64 -3.36 -3.46
N MET A 57 -26.96 -2.72 -2.33
CA MET A 57 -28.26 -2.84 -1.63
C MET A 57 -29.16 -1.65 -1.92
N ASP A 58 -28.58 -0.48 -2.18
CA ASP A 58 -29.31 0.72 -2.55
C ASP A 58 -29.75 0.63 -4.02
N ALA A 59 -30.90 1.21 -4.32
CA ALA A 59 -31.44 1.23 -5.68
C ALA A 59 -30.57 2.02 -6.67
N ASN A 60 -29.76 2.97 -6.15
CA ASN A 60 -28.87 3.83 -6.94
C ASN A 60 -27.51 3.94 -6.26
N GLY A 61 -26.49 4.23 -7.06
CA GLY A 61 -25.21 4.72 -6.55
C GLY A 61 -25.34 6.17 -6.03
N TRP A 62 -24.33 6.60 -5.31
CA TRP A 62 -24.22 7.95 -4.76
C TRP A 62 -22.89 8.58 -5.16
N GLN A 63 -22.91 9.86 -5.44
CA GLN A 63 -21.69 10.65 -5.66
C GLN A 63 -21.63 11.79 -4.66
N ILE A 64 -20.46 12.07 -4.10
CA ILE A 64 -20.16 13.26 -3.32
C ILE A 64 -19.07 14.09 -4.00
N ASP A 65 -19.28 15.41 -4.05
CA ASP A 65 -18.20 16.37 -4.22
C ASP A 65 -17.59 16.66 -2.83
N ALA A 66 -16.36 16.25 -2.61
CA ALA A 66 -15.72 16.39 -1.31
C ALA A 66 -15.33 17.82 -0.94
N THR A 67 -15.45 18.79 -1.87
CA THR A 67 -15.20 20.21 -1.61
C THR A 67 -16.49 20.91 -1.14
N THR A 68 -17.61 20.65 -1.81
CA THR A 68 -18.91 21.28 -1.49
C THR A 68 -19.74 20.46 -0.50
N HIS A 69 -19.37 19.19 -0.30
CA HIS A 69 -20.14 18.18 0.46
C HIS A 69 -21.53 17.89 -0.14
N GLU A 70 -21.76 18.27 -1.40
CA GLU A 70 -23.00 17.98 -2.09
C GLU A 70 -23.05 16.49 -2.48
N ILE A 71 -24.15 15.81 -2.09
CA ILE A 71 -24.40 14.41 -2.43
C ILE A 71 -25.54 14.34 -3.43
N ARG A 72 -25.34 13.59 -4.51
CA ARG A 72 -26.33 13.35 -5.55
C ARG A 72 -26.38 11.88 -5.97
N PRO A 73 -27.52 11.42 -6.52
CA PRO A 73 -27.60 10.09 -7.13
C PRO A 73 -26.56 9.93 -8.25
N SER A 74 -26.07 8.71 -8.43
CA SER A 74 -25.08 8.33 -9.44
C SER A 74 -25.49 7.00 -10.08
N ASP A 75 -25.11 6.80 -11.32
CA ASP A 75 -25.24 5.55 -12.09
C ASP A 75 -24.15 4.52 -11.77
N TRP A 76 -23.32 4.78 -10.73
CA TRP A 76 -22.26 3.87 -10.32
C TRP A 76 -22.84 2.57 -9.75
N GLU A 77 -22.49 1.42 -10.35
CA GLU A 77 -23.17 0.15 -10.09
C GLU A 77 -22.65 -0.60 -8.86
N SER A 78 -21.33 -0.55 -8.59
CA SER A 78 -20.76 -1.31 -7.46
C SER A 78 -19.41 -0.80 -7.01
N GLY A 79 -19.12 -0.95 -5.70
CA GLY A 79 -17.85 -0.58 -5.09
C GLY A 79 -17.67 0.95 -5.01
N THR A 80 -16.43 1.42 -5.01
CA THR A 80 -16.10 2.84 -4.84
C THR A 80 -15.09 3.29 -5.88
N ARG A 81 -15.35 4.45 -6.50
CA ARG A 81 -14.42 5.17 -7.37
C ARG A 81 -14.09 6.51 -6.74
N ILE A 82 -12.80 6.79 -6.53
CA ILE A 82 -12.33 8.09 -6.07
C ILE A 82 -11.58 8.75 -7.21
N ARG A 83 -12.00 9.96 -7.57
CA ARG A 83 -11.33 10.81 -8.55
C ARG A 83 -10.72 12.00 -7.83
N VAL A 84 -9.42 12.20 -8.03
CA VAL A 84 -8.68 13.34 -7.50
C VAL A 84 -8.12 14.10 -8.70
N ALA A 85 -8.49 15.36 -8.84
CA ALA A 85 -8.03 16.25 -9.90
C ALA A 85 -7.41 17.50 -9.29
N ASN A 86 -6.63 18.22 -10.08
CA ASN A 86 -6.06 19.52 -9.72
C ASN A 86 -5.32 19.52 -8.37
N LEU A 87 -4.55 18.46 -8.11
CA LEU A 87 -3.79 18.33 -6.86
C LEU A 87 -2.90 19.57 -6.64
N PHE A 88 -3.05 20.19 -5.46
CA PHE A 88 -2.35 21.40 -5.03
C PHE A 88 -2.67 22.68 -5.83
N ALA A 89 -3.66 22.69 -6.73
CA ALA A 89 -4.04 23.93 -7.44
C ALA A 89 -4.43 25.06 -6.47
N LYS A 90 -5.07 24.71 -5.35
CA LYS A 90 -5.44 25.66 -4.27
C LYS A 90 -4.27 26.02 -3.33
N THR A 91 -3.11 25.40 -3.50
CA THR A 91 -1.92 25.61 -2.66
C THR A 91 -0.67 25.79 -3.54
N PRO A 92 -0.50 26.96 -4.21
CA PRO A 92 0.55 27.16 -5.22
C PRO A 92 1.97 26.89 -4.72
N ALA A 93 2.23 27.14 -3.44
CA ALA A 93 3.52 26.83 -2.84
C ALA A 93 3.83 25.32 -2.87
N ARG A 94 2.83 24.46 -2.61
CA ARG A 94 3.00 23.00 -2.71
C ARG A 94 3.07 22.52 -4.15
N LEU A 95 2.30 23.13 -5.05
CA LEU A 95 2.31 22.79 -6.48
C LEU A 95 3.72 22.93 -7.07
N LYS A 96 4.49 23.94 -6.65
CA LYS A 96 5.88 24.15 -7.10
C LYS A 96 6.85 23.03 -6.67
N PHE A 97 6.52 22.25 -5.65
CA PHE A 97 7.34 21.12 -5.21
C PHE A 97 7.01 19.80 -5.91
N LEU A 98 5.96 19.74 -6.71
CA LEU A 98 5.72 18.58 -7.56
C LEU A 98 6.85 18.46 -8.59
N ARG A 99 7.35 17.25 -8.69
CA ARG A 99 8.34 16.90 -9.71
C ARG A 99 7.63 16.72 -11.06
N GLY A 100 8.39 16.53 -12.12
CA GLY A 100 7.79 16.22 -13.42
C GLY A 100 7.01 14.90 -13.40
N ASP A 101 6.02 14.77 -14.27
CA ASP A 101 5.05 13.64 -14.32
C ASP A 101 5.69 12.27 -14.26
N ARG A 102 6.84 12.09 -14.93
CA ARG A 102 7.58 10.83 -14.90
C ARG A 102 8.07 10.48 -13.49
N ALA A 103 8.58 11.46 -12.75
CA ALA A 103 9.11 11.24 -11.40
C ALA A 103 7.98 10.96 -10.40
N GLU A 104 6.84 11.65 -10.53
CA GLU A 104 5.65 11.40 -9.72
C GLU A 104 5.05 10.02 -10.04
N MET A 105 4.98 9.64 -11.31
CA MET A 105 4.51 8.30 -11.71
C MET A 105 5.41 7.19 -11.16
N MET A 106 6.74 7.38 -11.11
CA MET A 106 7.64 6.42 -10.48
C MET A 106 7.37 6.27 -8.97
N SER A 107 7.02 7.36 -8.29
CA SER A 107 6.62 7.32 -6.87
C SER A 107 5.29 6.60 -6.67
N VAL A 108 4.31 6.83 -7.54
CA VAL A 108 3.04 6.09 -7.54
C VAL A 108 3.29 4.60 -7.75
N LEU A 109 4.17 4.25 -8.71
CA LEU A 109 4.53 2.87 -8.98
C LEU A 109 5.19 2.20 -7.76
N ASP A 110 6.10 2.88 -7.04
CA ASP A 110 6.73 2.34 -5.81
C ASP A 110 5.67 2.06 -4.73
N VAL A 111 4.73 2.97 -4.53
CA VAL A 111 3.62 2.76 -3.59
C VAL A 111 2.75 1.56 -3.98
N VAL A 112 2.37 1.47 -5.26
CA VAL A 112 1.54 0.35 -5.75
C VAL A 112 2.28 -0.97 -5.62
N LYS A 113 3.58 -1.04 -5.95
CA LYS A 113 4.43 -2.22 -5.75
C LYS A 113 4.42 -2.69 -4.30
N ARG A 114 4.60 -1.76 -3.34
CA ARG A 114 4.58 -2.08 -1.91
C ARG A 114 3.22 -2.58 -1.44
N LEU A 115 2.14 -1.96 -1.89
CA LEU A 115 0.78 -2.42 -1.56
C LEU A 115 0.48 -3.79 -2.18
N THR A 116 0.91 -4.00 -3.42
CA THR A 116 0.80 -5.28 -4.13
C THR A 116 1.48 -6.41 -3.35
N MET A 117 2.66 -6.15 -2.81
CA MET A 117 3.40 -7.12 -1.99
C MET A 117 2.78 -7.31 -0.61
N ALA A 118 2.22 -6.25 0.00
CA ALA A 118 1.64 -6.31 1.33
C ALA A 118 0.28 -7.02 1.39
N ARG A 119 -0.48 -7.08 0.27
CA ARG A 119 -1.87 -7.57 0.22
C ARG A 119 -2.04 -8.60 -0.89
N SER A 120 -1.76 -9.87 -0.55
CA SER A 120 -1.94 -11.01 -1.46
C SER A 120 -3.41 -11.27 -1.79
N ASP A 121 -4.31 -10.90 -0.90
CA ASP A 121 -5.76 -11.03 -1.02
C ASP A 121 -6.40 -9.98 -1.98
N VAL A 122 -5.62 -9.05 -2.53
CA VAL A 122 -6.09 -7.99 -3.41
C VAL A 122 -5.40 -8.05 -4.77
N GLY A 123 -6.18 -7.93 -5.86
CA GLY A 123 -5.67 -7.71 -7.22
C GLY A 123 -5.45 -6.22 -7.49
N PHE A 124 -4.35 -5.87 -8.16
CA PHE A 124 -4.00 -4.50 -8.47
C PHE A 124 -3.92 -4.26 -9.98
N VAL A 125 -4.47 -3.13 -10.42
CA VAL A 125 -4.35 -2.62 -11.80
C VAL A 125 -3.83 -1.19 -11.73
N LEU A 126 -2.81 -0.86 -12.50
CA LEU A 126 -2.28 0.50 -12.63
C LEU A 126 -2.20 0.88 -14.11
N ASN A 127 -2.84 2.01 -14.50
CA ASN A 127 -2.90 2.48 -15.89
C ASN A 127 -3.39 1.38 -16.85
N ASN A 128 -4.50 0.72 -16.51
CA ASN A 128 -5.11 -0.39 -17.25
C ASN A 128 -4.21 -1.64 -17.43
N LYS A 129 -3.03 -1.65 -16.82
CA LYS A 129 -2.15 -2.82 -16.80
C LYS A 129 -2.31 -3.55 -15.48
N ARG A 130 -2.72 -4.83 -15.57
CA ARG A 130 -2.77 -5.70 -14.39
C ARG A 130 -1.36 -5.86 -13.83
N ARG A 131 -1.23 -5.69 -12.52
CA ARG A 131 0.04 -5.84 -11.81
C ARG A 131 0.17 -7.20 -11.15
N ASN A 132 -0.97 -7.74 -10.68
CA ASN A 132 -1.08 -9.05 -10.08
C ASN A 132 -2.53 -9.49 -9.99
N THR A 133 -2.75 -10.76 -9.67
CA THR A 133 -4.07 -11.33 -9.39
C THR A 133 -4.29 -11.50 -7.89
N LYS A 134 -5.55 -11.63 -7.50
CA LYS A 134 -5.92 -11.96 -6.12
C LYS A 134 -5.44 -13.39 -5.79
N ASN A 135 -4.88 -13.58 -4.59
CA ASN A 135 -4.37 -14.87 -4.09
C ASN A 135 -3.32 -15.54 -5.00
N GLU A 136 -2.57 -14.75 -5.73
CA GLU A 136 -1.39 -15.20 -6.47
C GLU A 136 -0.30 -15.66 -5.49
N GLU A 137 0.44 -16.69 -5.85
CA GLU A 137 1.56 -17.14 -5.04
C GLU A 137 2.60 -16.03 -4.84
N LEU A 138 3.23 -16.02 -3.65
CA LEU A 138 4.13 -14.93 -3.27
C LEU A 138 5.31 -14.80 -4.24
N MET A 139 5.89 -15.90 -4.72
CA MET A 139 7.00 -15.86 -5.68
C MET A 139 6.56 -15.26 -7.03
N GLU A 140 5.37 -15.61 -7.52
CA GLU A 140 4.83 -15.02 -8.74
C GLU A 140 4.64 -13.50 -8.61
N ARG A 141 4.15 -13.08 -7.45
CA ARG A 141 3.98 -11.67 -7.11
C ARG A 141 5.32 -10.94 -7.00
N ILE A 142 6.33 -11.56 -6.40
CA ILE A 142 7.71 -11.04 -6.34
C ILE A 142 8.28 -10.85 -7.74
N ALA A 143 8.16 -11.84 -8.60
CA ALA A 143 8.62 -11.77 -9.98
C ALA A 143 7.89 -10.69 -10.78
N ALA A 144 6.58 -10.55 -10.63
CA ALA A 144 5.81 -9.47 -11.26
C ALA A 144 6.22 -8.05 -10.82
N VAL A 145 6.78 -7.91 -9.61
CA VAL A 145 7.21 -6.62 -9.03
C VAL A 145 8.68 -6.32 -9.29
N MET A 146 9.56 -7.31 -9.11
CA MET A 146 11.02 -7.14 -9.16
C MET A 146 11.63 -7.51 -10.52
N GLY A 147 10.93 -8.31 -11.33
CA GLY A 147 11.40 -8.86 -12.62
C GLY A 147 11.56 -10.37 -12.58
N ASP A 148 11.53 -11.00 -13.76
CA ASP A 148 11.58 -12.47 -13.87
C ASP A 148 12.95 -13.07 -13.49
N ASP A 149 14.00 -12.26 -13.45
CA ASP A 149 15.36 -12.68 -13.07
C ASP A 149 15.48 -13.13 -11.60
N VAL A 150 14.44 -12.92 -10.79
CA VAL A 150 14.38 -13.41 -9.41
C VAL A 150 14.01 -14.90 -9.32
N ARG A 151 13.38 -15.47 -10.36
CA ARG A 151 12.91 -16.85 -10.35
C ARG A 151 14.09 -17.83 -10.20
N GLY A 152 13.97 -18.73 -9.22
CA GLY A 152 15.01 -19.73 -8.92
C GLY A 152 16.28 -19.16 -8.28
N ARG A 153 16.31 -17.85 -7.97
CA ARG A 153 17.47 -17.17 -7.36
C ARG A 153 17.12 -16.48 -6.04
N MET A 154 15.95 -16.77 -5.51
CA MET A 154 15.51 -16.31 -4.18
C MET A 154 15.48 -17.50 -3.23
N LEU A 155 15.98 -17.28 -2.04
CA LEU A 155 16.00 -18.23 -0.94
C LEU A 155 14.82 -17.97 -0.03
N ASP A 156 14.08 -19.02 0.32
CA ASP A 156 12.97 -18.95 1.26
C ASP A 156 13.48 -18.67 2.68
N VAL A 157 12.78 -17.83 3.39
CA VAL A 157 13.03 -17.50 4.80
C VAL A 157 11.78 -17.78 5.60
N ASP A 158 11.88 -18.69 6.55
CA ASP A 158 10.82 -18.95 7.54
C ASP A 158 11.49 -19.27 8.88
N VAL A 159 11.56 -18.26 9.74
CA VAL A 159 12.25 -18.35 11.01
C VAL A 159 11.38 -17.77 12.12
N GLU A 160 11.20 -18.55 13.18
CA GLU A 160 10.58 -18.11 14.42
C GLU A 160 11.64 -17.78 15.47
N SER A 161 11.46 -16.68 16.19
CA SER A 161 12.39 -16.24 17.21
C SER A 161 12.34 -17.16 18.45
N LYS A 162 13.51 -17.63 18.89
CA LYS A 162 13.63 -18.38 20.14
C LYS A 162 13.57 -17.50 21.39
N SER A 163 13.89 -16.21 21.25
CA SER A 163 13.97 -15.26 22.36
C SER A 163 12.73 -14.39 22.54
N SER A 164 11.88 -14.29 21.51
CA SER A 164 10.68 -13.46 21.54
C SER A 164 9.50 -14.26 21.01
N VAL A 165 8.64 -14.71 21.93
CA VAL A 165 7.43 -15.50 21.60
C VAL A 165 6.55 -14.72 20.64
N GLY A 166 6.12 -15.39 19.55
CA GLY A 166 5.24 -14.80 18.53
C GLY A 166 5.94 -13.89 17.49
N MET A 167 7.27 -13.75 17.55
CA MET A 167 8.01 -13.06 16.50
C MET A 167 8.44 -14.05 15.42
N ARG A 168 7.99 -13.83 14.17
CA ARG A 168 8.30 -14.67 13.01
C ARG A 168 8.73 -13.82 11.82
N LEU A 169 9.77 -14.25 11.12
CA LEU A 169 10.23 -13.66 9.87
C LEU A 169 10.01 -14.65 8.73
N THR A 170 9.22 -14.23 7.72
CA THR A 170 8.96 -15.05 6.52
C THR A 170 9.25 -14.26 5.24
N GLY A 171 9.33 -14.96 4.12
CA GLY A 171 9.46 -14.36 2.80
C GLY A 171 10.68 -14.84 2.04
N PHE A 172 11.30 -13.96 1.25
CA PHE A 172 12.38 -14.33 0.34
C PHE A 172 13.51 -13.31 0.37
N ILE A 173 14.74 -13.82 0.25
CA ILE A 173 15.97 -13.05 0.06
C ILE A 173 16.71 -13.54 -1.17
N SER A 174 17.44 -12.68 -1.87
CA SER A 174 18.23 -13.10 -3.04
C SER A 174 19.47 -13.89 -2.64
N GLU A 175 19.89 -14.84 -3.50
CA GLU A 175 21.26 -15.34 -3.43
C GLU A 175 22.28 -14.20 -3.61
N PRO A 176 23.51 -14.29 -3.08
CA PRO A 176 24.49 -13.20 -3.14
C PRO A 176 24.87 -12.73 -4.54
N THR A 177 24.71 -13.59 -5.54
CA THR A 177 24.99 -13.30 -6.94
C THR A 177 23.88 -12.49 -7.63
N LEU A 178 22.66 -12.46 -7.07
CA LEU A 178 21.54 -11.62 -7.52
C LEU A 178 21.48 -10.35 -6.69
N ARG A 179 21.91 -9.25 -7.28
CA ARG A 179 22.10 -7.96 -6.60
C ARG A 179 21.67 -6.77 -7.47
N ARG A 180 21.46 -5.63 -6.85
CA ARG A 180 21.14 -4.35 -7.49
C ARG A 180 22.17 -3.29 -7.10
N ALA A 181 22.26 -2.23 -7.91
CA ALA A 181 23.06 -1.04 -7.60
C ALA A 181 22.40 -0.10 -6.57
N SER A 182 21.17 -0.37 -6.18
CA SER A 182 20.40 0.42 -5.21
C SER A 182 19.41 -0.45 -4.43
N SER A 183 18.88 0.07 -3.34
CA SER A 183 17.94 -0.63 -2.45
C SER A 183 16.47 -0.62 -2.93
N VAL A 184 16.21 -0.39 -4.21
CA VAL A 184 14.83 -0.26 -4.74
C VAL A 184 14.01 -1.54 -4.60
N ASP A 185 14.66 -2.72 -4.67
CA ASP A 185 14.01 -4.02 -4.57
C ASP A 185 14.12 -4.62 -3.15
N GLN A 186 14.21 -3.77 -2.13
CA GLN A 186 14.11 -4.16 -0.73
C GLN A 186 12.71 -3.84 -0.20
N TYR A 187 11.89 -4.87 -0.08
CA TYR A 187 10.51 -4.79 0.40
C TYR A 187 10.44 -5.40 1.79
N LEU A 188 10.21 -4.55 2.80
CA LEU A 188 10.13 -4.92 4.21
C LEU A 188 8.75 -4.60 4.73
N PHE A 189 8.18 -5.56 5.47
CA PHE A 189 6.83 -5.45 6.02
C PHE A 189 6.85 -5.81 7.50
N VAL A 190 6.07 -5.09 8.31
CA VAL A 190 5.82 -5.40 9.72
C VAL A 190 4.32 -5.48 9.92
N ASN A 191 3.84 -6.61 10.42
CA ASN A 191 2.41 -6.89 10.61
C ASN A 191 1.57 -6.50 9.38
N GLY A 192 2.03 -6.91 8.18
CA GLY A 192 1.37 -6.66 6.90
C GLY A 192 1.49 -5.22 6.37
N ARG A 193 2.27 -4.34 7.01
CA ARG A 193 2.45 -2.94 6.58
C ARG A 193 3.82 -2.74 5.97
N PRO A 194 3.93 -2.09 4.79
CA PRO A 194 5.22 -1.75 4.22
C PRO A 194 5.93 -0.72 5.11
N VAL A 195 7.19 -0.98 5.42
CA VAL A 195 8.01 -0.11 6.25
C VAL A 195 9.31 0.27 5.55
N LYS A 196 9.86 1.44 5.92
CA LYS A 196 11.22 1.87 5.58
C LYS A 196 11.95 2.12 6.90
N ASP A 197 12.40 1.05 7.52
CA ASP A 197 13.03 1.08 8.84
C ASP A 197 14.55 0.86 8.73
N LYS A 198 15.32 1.70 9.43
CA LYS A 198 16.79 1.67 9.37
C LYS A 198 17.38 0.45 10.07
N VAL A 199 16.71 -0.07 11.11
CA VAL A 199 17.17 -1.24 11.85
C VAL A 199 17.04 -2.47 11.00
N LEU A 200 15.88 -2.66 10.34
CA LEU A 200 15.64 -3.79 9.44
C LEU A 200 16.58 -3.76 8.22
N VAL A 201 16.77 -2.58 7.62
CA VAL A 201 17.73 -2.41 6.52
C VAL A 201 19.16 -2.69 6.98
N GLY A 202 19.51 -2.25 8.18
CA GLY A 202 20.82 -2.53 8.80
C GLY A 202 21.05 -4.02 9.06
N ALA A 203 20.04 -4.72 9.58
CA ALA A 203 20.09 -6.16 9.81
C ALA A 203 20.24 -6.95 8.49
N LEU A 204 19.45 -6.58 7.46
CA LEU A 204 19.59 -7.16 6.12
C LEU A 204 21.01 -6.96 5.57
N ARG A 205 21.57 -5.75 5.70
CA ARG A 205 22.92 -5.45 5.24
C ARG A 205 23.98 -6.26 6.00
N ALA A 206 23.84 -6.41 7.31
CA ALA A 206 24.74 -7.22 8.12
C ALA A 206 24.73 -8.68 7.71
N ALA A 207 23.56 -9.23 7.37
CA ALA A 207 23.43 -10.62 6.90
C ALA A 207 24.18 -10.90 5.58
N TYR A 208 24.44 -9.87 4.76
CA TYR A 208 25.16 -9.99 3.49
C TYR A 208 26.60 -9.45 3.52
N MET A 209 27.07 -8.99 4.68
CA MET A 209 28.34 -8.27 4.80
C MET A 209 29.56 -9.08 4.29
N ASP A 210 29.54 -10.38 4.52
CA ASP A 210 30.69 -11.25 4.17
C ASP A 210 30.62 -11.78 2.71
N VAL A 211 29.47 -11.62 2.05
CA VAL A 211 29.22 -12.23 0.72
C VAL A 211 28.86 -11.22 -0.36
N MET A 212 28.76 -9.93 -0.02
CA MET A 212 28.35 -8.88 -0.96
C MET A 212 29.16 -7.60 -0.73
N HIS A 213 29.51 -6.90 -1.82
CA HIS A 213 30.22 -5.62 -1.71
C HIS A 213 29.37 -4.51 -1.10
N ALA A 214 30.00 -3.56 -0.42
CA ALA A 214 29.35 -2.47 0.31
C ALA A 214 28.43 -1.57 -0.54
N ARG A 215 28.63 -1.52 -1.87
CA ARG A 215 27.82 -0.74 -2.83
C ARG A 215 26.76 -1.55 -3.55
N GLU A 216 26.62 -2.80 -3.22
CA GLU A 216 25.62 -3.71 -3.79
C GLU A 216 24.50 -3.97 -2.78
N PHE A 217 23.32 -4.25 -3.29
CA PHE A 217 22.13 -4.42 -2.47
C PHE A 217 21.44 -5.73 -2.82
N PRO A 218 21.19 -6.59 -1.81
CA PRO A 218 20.37 -7.78 -2.01
C PRO A 218 18.92 -7.37 -2.30
N LEU A 219 18.21 -8.23 -3.01
CA LEU A 219 16.77 -8.13 -3.16
C LEU A 219 16.11 -8.88 -2.00
N CYS A 220 14.99 -8.39 -1.53
CA CYS A 220 14.21 -9.10 -0.54
C CYS A 220 12.74 -8.72 -0.54
N ALA A 221 11.92 -9.66 -0.14
CA ALA A 221 10.54 -9.45 0.27
C ALA A 221 10.36 -10.15 1.62
N LEU A 222 10.50 -9.42 2.73
CA LEU A 222 10.51 -9.96 4.08
C LEU A 222 9.34 -9.44 4.90
N TYR A 223 8.67 -10.36 5.57
CA TYR A 223 7.47 -10.13 6.37
C TYR A 223 7.77 -10.49 7.82
N LEU A 224 7.89 -9.48 8.65
CA LEU A 224 8.09 -9.62 10.08
C LEU A 224 6.75 -9.53 10.80
N THR A 225 6.39 -10.59 11.49
CA THR A 225 5.26 -10.60 12.41
C THR A 225 5.79 -10.35 13.82
N LEU A 226 5.20 -9.36 14.49
CA LEU A 226 5.49 -9.01 15.89
C LEU A 226 4.22 -9.20 16.70
N PRO A 227 4.32 -9.70 17.95
CA PRO A 227 3.19 -9.69 18.87
C PRO A 227 2.75 -8.25 19.15
N THR A 228 1.46 -8.05 19.31
CA THR A 228 0.85 -6.73 19.57
C THR A 228 0.48 -6.52 21.03
N ASN A 229 0.99 -7.37 21.94
CA ASN A 229 0.73 -7.31 23.38
C ASN A 229 1.70 -6.40 24.10
#